data_4d1496203ab668c400d90aa4cc9ae34d
#
_entry.id   4d1496203ab668c400d90aa4cc9ae34d
#
_cell.length_a   1.000
_cell.length_b   1.000
_cell.length_c   1.000
_cell.angle_alpha   90.00
_cell.angle_beta   90.00
_cell.angle_gamma   90.00
#
_symmetry.space_group_name_H-M   'P 1'
#
loop_
_entity.id
_entity.type
_entity.pdbx_description
1 polymer ?
#
loop_
_entity_poly.entity_id
_entity_poly.type
_entity_poly.pdbx_seq_one_letter_code
_entity_poly.pdbx_strand_id
1 'polypeptide(L)'
;MADITGGCLCGAVRYEVSGAPVRIINCHCDDCRKATGAAFATNVFFKEDDITVVQGTPKSFQHTADSGATMTKEFCDQCGSQIFGKGSRGVGVKSVRAGTIDDPSTV
;
A
#
# COMPACT_ATOMS: atom_id res chain seq x y z
N MET A 1 -13.92 -14.25 -5.32
CA MET A 1 -14.44 -12.89 -5.53
C MET A 1 -13.67 -11.93 -4.64
N ALA A 2 -13.28 -10.78 -5.18
CA ALA A 2 -12.58 -9.78 -4.39
C ALA A 2 -13.53 -9.03 -3.47
N ASP A 3 -13.12 -8.82 -2.23
CA ASP A 3 -13.88 -8.02 -1.26
C ASP A 3 -13.60 -6.53 -1.41
N ILE A 4 -12.38 -6.21 -1.85
CA ILE A 4 -11.89 -4.83 -2.00
C ILE A 4 -11.20 -4.72 -3.34
N THR A 5 -11.43 -3.62 -4.04
CA THR A 5 -10.70 -3.28 -5.26
C THR A 5 -10.08 -1.90 -5.13
N GLY A 6 -9.01 -1.66 -5.86
CA GLY A 6 -8.37 -0.36 -5.85
C GLY A 6 -7.35 -0.22 -6.97
N GLY A 7 -6.67 0.91 -6.97
CA GLY A 7 -5.65 1.19 -7.97
C GLY A 7 -5.12 2.60 -7.90
N CYS A 8 -4.25 2.93 -8.84
CA CYS A 8 -3.63 4.25 -8.93
C CYS A 8 -4.55 5.28 -9.59
N LEU A 9 -4.16 6.53 -9.52
CA LEU A 9 -4.94 7.64 -10.07
C LEU A 9 -5.21 7.49 -11.57
N CYS A 10 -4.19 7.09 -12.35
CA CYS A 10 -4.33 6.98 -13.80
C CYS A 10 -4.98 5.67 -14.25
N GLY A 11 -5.16 4.72 -13.36
CA GLY A 11 -5.78 3.43 -13.67
C GLY A 11 -4.83 2.38 -14.26
N ALA A 12 -3.56 2.70 -14.46
CA ALA A 12 -2.60 1.75 -15.04
C ALA A 12 -2.34 0.55 -14.13
N VAL A 13 -2.41 0.76 -12.82
CA VAL A 13 -2.25 -0.32 -11.82
C VAL A 13 -3.57 -0.54 -11.13
N ARG A 14 -4.02 -1.80 -11.14
CA ARG A 14 -5.26 -2.22 -10.47
C ARG A 14 -4.97 -3.44 -9.61
N TYR A 15 -5.62 -3.53 -8.47
CA TYR A 15 -5.47 -4.66 -7.55
C TYR A 15 -6.82 -5.07 -6.95
N GLU A 16 -6.85 -6.29 -6.43
CA GLU A 16 -7.98 -6.85 -5.71
C GLU A 16 -7.46 -7.45 -4.40
N VAL A 17 -8.27 -7.36 -3.36
CA VAL A 17 -7.95 -7.97 -2.07
C VAL A 17 -9.11 -8.87 -1.66
N SER A 18 -8.80 -10.11 -1.28
CA SER A 18 -9.73 -11.03 -0.64
C SER A 18 -9.43 -11.05 0.85
N GLY A 19 -10.47 -11.17 1.67
CA GLY A 19 -10.28 -11.24 3.11
C GLY A 19 -10.31 -9.87 3.81
N ALA A 20 -10.32 -9.92 5.13
CA ALA A 20 -10.45 -8.74 5.97
C ALA A 20 -9.08 -8.13 6.28
N PRO A 21 -9.01 -6.82 6.59
CA PRO A 21 -7.79 -6.21 7.07
C PRO A 21 -7.29 -6.86 8.36
N VAL A 22 -5.96 -7.02 8.45
CA VAL A 22 -5.31 -7.44 9.70
C VAL A 22 -5.33 -6.28 10.70
N ARG A 23 -5.05 -5.06 10.20
CA ARG A 23 -5.10 -3.83 11.01
C ARG A 23 -5.02 -2.62 10.09
N ILE A 24 -5.38 -1.46 10.65
CA ILE A 24 -5.31 -0.17 9.97
C ILE A 24 -4.51 0.78 10.86
N ILE A 25 -3.49 1.44 10.30
CA ILE A 25 -2.60 2.31 11.04
C ILE A 25 -2.45 3.64 10.31
N ASN A 26 -2.58 4.74 11.03
CA ASN A 26 -2.14 6.04 10.56
C ASN A 26 -0.69 6.25 10.98
N CYS A 27 0.18 6.48 10.02
CA CYS A 27 1.61 6.66 10.28
C CYS A 27 2.02 8.10 10.01
N HIS A 28 2.48 8.77 11.06
CA HIS A 28 2.89 10.19 11.04
C HIS A 28 4.41 10.36 10.97
N CYS A 29 5.18 9.29 10.78
CA CYS A 29 6.63 9.38 10.74
C CYS A 29 7.10 10.18 9.51
N ASP A 30 8.35 10.64 9.56
CA ASP A 30 8.93 11.43 8.48
C ASP A 30 8.91 10.69 7.15
N ASP A 31 9.21 9.39 7.16
CA ASP A 31 9.25 8.58 5.95
C ASP A 31 7.86 8.51 5.30
N CYS A 32 6.83 8.26 6.09
CA CYS A 32 5.46 8.18 5.58
C CYS A 32 4.96 9.52 5.06
N ARG A 33 5.26 10.62 5.78
CA ARG A 33 4.86 11.96 5.33
C ARG A 33 5.54 12.34 4.03
N LYS A 34 6.85 12.11 3.94
CA LYS A 34 7.61 12.49 2.73
C LYS A 34 7.28 11.61 1.54
N ALA A 35 7.07 10.32 1.77
CA ALA A 35 6.74 9.39 0.70
C ALA A 35 5.37 9.67 0.08
N THR A 36 4.39 10.07 0.88
CA THR A 36 3.04 10.34 0.41
C THR A 36 2.79 11.80 0.07
N GLY A 37 3.59 12.71 0.63
CA GLY A 37 3.32 14.15 0.54
C GLY A 37 2.12 14.58 1.37
N ALA A 38 1.63 13.73 2.27
CA ALA A 38 0.50 14.00 3.15
C ALA A 38 0.97 14.18 4.59
N ALA A 39 0.09 14.67 5.45
CA ALA A 39 0.39 14.84 6.87
C ALA A 39 0.64 13.50 7.58
N PHE A 40 0.05 12.44 7.07
CA PHE A 40 0.25 11.06 7.52
C PHE A 40 -0.18 10.10 6.42
N ALA A 41 0.26 8.85 6.53
CA ALA A 41 -0.18 7.77 5.63
C ALA A 41 -1.17 6.88 6.38
N THR A 42 -2.29 6.55 5.75
CA THR A 42 -3.22 5.54 6.28
C THR A 42 -2.92 4.23 5.58
N ASN A 43 -2.42 3.27 6.34
CA ASN A 43 -2.00 1.97 5.85
C ASN A 43 -2.99 0.91 6.31
N VAL A 44 -3.59 0.21 5.35
CA VAL A 44 -4.48 -0.91 5.62
C VAL A 44 -3.68 -2.18 5.38
N PHE A 45 -3.41 -2.94 6.43
CA PHE A 45 -2.59 -4.15 6.34
C PHE A 45 -3.47 -5.35 6.06
N PHE A 46 -3.06 -6.15 5.08
CA PHE A 46 -3.69 -7.42 4.73
C PHE A 46 -2.63 -8.52 4.73
N LYS A 47 -3.08 -9.77 4.78
CA LYS A 47 -2.19 -10.88 4.44
C LYS A 47 -1.72 -10.67 3.01
N GLU A 48 -0.43 -10.81 2.77
CA GLU A 48 0.15 -10.55 1.45
C GLU A 48 -0.50 -11.43 0.37
N ASP A 49 -0.78 -12.69 0.71
CA ASP A 49 -1.40 -13.63 -0.23
C ASP A 49 -2.82 -13.25 -0.63
N ASP A 50 -3.47 -12.39 0.14
CA ASP A 50 -4.83 -11.91 -0.18
C ASP A 50 -4.83 -10.79 -1.21
N ILE A 51 -3.68 -10.20 -1.51
CA ILE A 51 -3.54 -9.09 -2.45
C ILE A 51 -3.10 -9.63 -3.81
N THR A 52 -3.84 -9.29 -4.85
CA THR A 52 -3.51 -9.66 -6.23
C THR A 52 -3.48 -8.42 -7.10
N VAL A 53 -2.36 -8.16 -7.76
CA VAL A 53 -2.28 -7.12 -8.79
C VAL A 53 -2.86 -7.70 -10.07
N VAL A 54 -3.99 -7.15 -10.50
CA VAL A 54 -4.73 -7.68 -11.66
C VAL A 54 -4.43 -6.95 -12.96
N GLN A 55 -3.78 -5.78 -12.87
CA GLN A 55 -3.39 -4.99 -14.04
C GLN A 55 -2.17 -4.15 -13.70
N GLY A 56 -1.24 -4.06 -14.64
CA GLY A 56 -0.05 -3.23 -14.51
C GLY A 56 1.02 -3.85 -13.63
N THR A 57 2.14 -3.15 -13.54
CA THR A 57 3.29 -3.56 -12.72
C THR A 57 3.75 -2.36 -11.91
N PRO A 58 3.52 -2.34 -10.60
CA PRO A 58 4.04 -1.26 -9.75
C PRO A 58 5.56 -1.26 -9.75
N LYS A 59 6.14 -0.08 -9.70
CA LYS A 59 7.58 0.09 -9.50
C LYS A 59 7.85 0.16 -8.01
N SER A 60 9.00 -0.34 -7.58
CA SER A 60 9.34 -0.35 -6.15
C SER A 60 10.50 0.58 -5.84
N PHE A 61 10.49 1.11 -4.62
CA PHE A 61 11.55 1.89 -4.03
C PHE A 61 11.83 1.33 -2.64
N GLN A 62 13.11 1.10 -2.32
CA GLN A 62 13.50 0.59 -1.00
C GLN A 62 14.30 1.63 -0.24
N HIS A 63 14.07 1.68 1.06
CA HIS A 63 14.86 2.50 1.97
C HIS A 63 14.95 1.81 3.34
N THR A 64 15.87 2.28 4.17
CA THR A 64 16.05 1.76 5.52
C THR A 64 15.32 2.68 6.50
N ALA A 65 14.41 2.12 7.30
CA ALA A 65 13.72 2.84 8.35
C ALA A 65 14.64 3.03 9.58
N ASP A 66 14.26 3.94 10.48
CA ASP A 66 15.02 4.17 11.72
C ASP A 66 15.16 2.91 12.56
N SER A 67 14.19 2.01 12.49
CA SER A 67 14.24 0.72 13.18
C SER A 67 15.30 -0.23 12.62
N GLY A 68 15.89 0.08 11.45
CA GLY A 68 16.80 -0.79 10.73
C GLY A 68 16.12 -1.72 9.74
N ALA A 69 14.80 -1.73 9.70
CA ALA A 69 14.05 -2.54 8.74
C ALA A 69 14.19 -1.98 7.32
N THR A 70 14.25 -2.87 6.33
CA THR A 70 14.17 -2.47 4.92
C THR A 70 12.70 -2.31 4.57
N MET A 71 12.35 -1.11 4.10
CA MET A 71 11.00 -0.78 3.67
C MET A 71 10.94 -0.78 2.16
N THR A 72 9.93 -1.44 1.60
CA THR A 72 9.66 -1.44 0.17
C THR A 72 8.34 -0.73 -0.07
N LYS A 73 8.38 0.31 -0.88
CA LYS A 73 7.19 1.08 -1.28
C LYS A 73 6.97 0.86 -2.76
N GLU A 74 5.73 0.54 -3.13
CA GLU A 74 5.38 0.30 -4.51
C GLU A 74 4.43 1.38 -5.01
N PHE A 75 4.66 1.86 -6.21
CA PHE A 75 3.95 2.99 -6.79
C PHE A 75 3.77 2.82 -8.30
N CYS A 76 2.81 3.56 -8.86
CA CYS A 76 2.64 3.62 -10.30
C CYS A 76 3.69 4.55 -10.88
N ASP A 77 4.49 4.07 -11.85
CA ASP A 77 5.53 4.87 -12.47
C ASP A 77 4.99 5.86 -13.51
N GLN A 78 3.71 5.81 -13.82
CA GLN A 78 3.07 6.73 -14.75
C GLN A 78 2.43 7.92 -14.05
N CYS A 79 1.75 7.71 -12.93
CA CYS A 79 1.09 8.80 -12.21
C CYS A 79 1.66 9.09 -10.82
N GLY A 80 2.59 8.25 -10.34
CA GLY A 80 3.25 8.45 -9.05
C GLY A 80 2.45 8.04 -7.83
N SER A 81 1.23 7.51 -7.98
CA SER A 81 0.44 7.08 -6.83
C SER A 81 1.16 6.00 -6.05
N GLN A 82 1.37 6.21 -4.75
CA GLN A 82 1.81 5.14 -3.85
C GLN A 82 0.66 4.20 -3.57
N ILE A 83 0.90 2.90 -3.70
CA ILE A 83 -0.17 1.90 -3.60
C ILE A 83 0.09 0.95 -2.45
N PHE A 84 1.28 0.36 -2.38
CA PHE A 84 1.61 -0.67 -1.41
C PHE A 84 2.84 -0.31 -0.59
N GLY A 85 2.94 -0.91 0.59
CA GLY A 85 4.13 -0.83 1.42
C GLY A 85 4.36 -2.15 2.15
N LYS A 86 5.64 -2.49 2.33
CA LYS A 86 6.03 -3.71 3.02
C LYS A 86 7.32 -3.46 3.78
N GLY A 87 7.38 -3.94 5.02
CA GLY A 87 8.58 -3.90 5.84
C GLY A 87 9.21 -5.29 5.96
N SER A 88 10.54 -5.35 6.03
CA SER A 88 11.26 -6.63 6.16
C SER A 88 10.93 -7.36 7.46
N ARG A 89 10.41 -6.65 8.47
CA ARG A 89 10.00 -7.22 9.75
C ARG A 89 8.54 -7.61 9.80
N GLY A 90 7.74 -7.19 8.80
CA GLY A 90 6.33 -7.55 8.68
C GLY A 90 6.14 -8.71 7.72
N VAL A 91 6.69 -9.87 8.06
CA VAL A 91 6.62 -11.06 7.19
C VAL A 91 5.18 -11.52 7.03
N GLY A 92 4.76 -11.74 5.76
CA GLY A 92 3.45 -12.25 5.42
C GLY A 92 2.34 -11.21 5.40
N VAL A 93 2.64 -9.94 5.67
CA VAL A 93 1.67 -8.85 5.58
C VAL A 93 2.17 -7.77 4.64
N LYS A 94 1.24 -7.06 4.02
CA LYS A 94 1.53 -5.96 3.10
C LYS A 94 0.47 -4.89 3.29
N SER A 95 0.88 -3.63 3.26
CA SER A 95 -0.07 -2.54 3.41
C SER A 95 -0.54 -2.03 2.05
N VAL A 96 -1.78 -1.59 2.03
CA VAL A 96 -2.39 -0.87 0.93
C VAL A 96 -2.63 0.56 1.44
N ARG A 97 -2.28 1.56 0.64
CA ARG A 97 -2.62 2.94 0.97
C ARG A 97 -4.12 3.11 0.88
N ALA A 98 -4.76 3.51 1.97
CA ALA A 98 -6.23 3.58 2.06
C ALA A 98 -6.86 4.41 0.94
N GLY A 99 -6.18 5.50 0.54
CA GLY A 99 -6.66 6.39 -0.52
C GLY A 99 -6.75 5.76 -1.91
N THR A 100 -6.10 4.61 -2.13
CA THR A 100 -6.17 3.90 -3.42
C THR A 100 -7.31 2.91 -3.51
N ILE A 101 -8.02 2.67 -2.41
CA ILE A 101 -9.18 1.79 -2.36
C ILE A 101 -10.36 2.49 -3.03
N ASP A 102 -11.05 1.78 -3.95
CA ASP A 102 -12.13 2.39 -4.74
C ASP A 102 -13.30 2.85 -3.89
N ASP A 103 -13.70 2.04 -2.90
CA ASP A 103 -14.80 2.38 -2.00
C ASP A 103 -14.25 2.56 -0.58
N PRO A 104 -14.06 3.81 -0.12
CA PRO A 104 -13.50 4.06 1.20
C PRO A 104 -14.37 3.54 2.35
N SER A 105 -15.63 3.22 2.11
CA SER A 105 -16.51 2.67 3.14
C SER A 105 -16.19 1.22 3.48
N THR A 106 -15.32 0.56 2.69
CA THR A 106 -14.95 -0.85 2.93
C THR A 106 -13.87 -1.02 4.00
N VAL A 107 -13.30 0.08 4.49
CA VAL A 107 -12.24 0.04 5.51
C VAL A 107 -12.49 0.96 6.67
#